data_42c88c483e379fd4ec1b593035fa4d5c
#
_entry.id   42c88c483e379fd4ec1b593035fa4d5c
#
_cell.length_a   1.000
_cell.length_b   1.000
_cell.length_c   1.000
_cell.angle_alpha   90.00
_cell.angle_beta   90.00
_cell.angle_gamma   90.00
#
_symmetry.space_group_name_H-M   'P 1'
#
loop_
_entity.id
_entity.type
_entity.pdbx_description
1 polymer ?
#
loop_
_entity_poly.entity_id
_entity_poly.type
_entity_poly.pdbx_seq_one_letter_code
_entity_poly.pdbx_strand_id
1 'polypeptide(L)'
;MHKKHALIFVTITVFLYTVGFGIIVPILPQFLVLVGQVSLSEASALSGYLIFSYAITNFLFAHLLGNLSDAYGRKRLLVLSLFVYGGSYLLSGFATALWMLFLGRLLTGITSATYAIANALIADVSTPEDKAQNFGLLGVAFGLGFIVGPALGGIIGAWDIRAPFFIAAGLAFINTLY
;
A
#
# COMPACT_ATOMS: atom_id res chain seq x y z
N MET A 1 5.62 8.31 -23.13
CA MET A 1 6.57 7.52 -22.29
C MET A 1 6.93 6.26 -23.07
N HIS A 2 8.23 5.92 -23.26
CA HIS A 2 8.60 4.67 -23.93
C HIS A 2 8.02 3.47 -23.16
N LYS A 3 7.40 2.50 -23.86
CA LYS A 3 6.73 1.32 -23.28
C LYS A 3 7.56 0.63 -22.17
N LYS A 4 8.87 0.46 -22.39
CA LYS A 4 9.79 -0.14 -21.42
C LYS A 4 9.90 0.66 -20.11
N HIS A 5 9.97 1.98 -20.17
CA HIS A 5 10.03 2.82 -18.96
C HIS A 5 8.73 2.76 -18.16
N ALA A 6 7.58 2.71 -18.85
CA ALA A 6 6.29 2.53 -18.17
C ALA A 6 6.21 1.21 -17.42
N LEU A 7 6.64 0.12 -18.06
CA LEU A 7 6.63 -1.21 -17.44
C LEU A 7 7.54 -1.26 -16.20
N ILE A 8 8.77 -0.76 -16.31
CA ILE A 8 9.72 -0.71 -15.19
C ILE A 8 9.15 0.13 -14.04
N PHE A 9 8.63 1.32 -14.35
CA PHE A 9 8.01 2.22 -13.37
C PHE A 9 6.89 1.50 -12.61
N VAL A 10 5.94 0.90 -13.31
CA VAL A 10 4.79 0.24 -12.69
C VAL A 10 5.20 -0.97 -11.87
N THR A 11 6.16 -1.77 -12.37
CA THR A 11 6.66 -2.95 -11.65
C THR A 11 7.32 -2.56 -10.34
N ILE A 12 8.18 -1.53 -10.34
CA ILE A 12 8.81 -0.98 -9.13
C ILE A 12 7.74 -0.40 -8.19
N THR A 13 6.78 0.34 -8.74
CA THR A 13 5.67 0.90 -7.97
C THR A 13 4.88 -0.17 -7.23
N VAL A 14 4.49 -1.25 -7.90
CA VAL A 14 3.77 -2.36 -7.29
C VAL A 14 4.62 -3.06 -6.23
N PHE A 15 5.89 -3.30 -6.50
CA PHE A 15 6.80 -3.89 -5.53
C PHE A 15 6.91 -3.04 -4.25
N LEU A 16 7.25 -1.75 -4.37
CA LEU A 16 7.40 -0.84 -3.23
C LEU A 16 6.09 -0.64 -2.46
N TYR A 17 4.97 -0.52 -3.18
CA TYR A 17 3.64 -0.45 -2.58
C TYR A 17 3.34 -1.69 -1.75
N THR A 18 3.62 -2.88 -2.29
CA THR A 18 3.35 -4.16 -1.61
C THR A 18 4.30 -4.39 -0.43
N VAL A 19 5.58 -4.01 -0.55
CA VAL A 19 6.52 -3.99 0.60
C VAL A 19 5.96 -3.11 1.71
N GLY A 20 5.56 -1.87 1.40
CA GLY A 20 4.98 -0.94 2.38
C GLY A 20 3.71 -1.48 3.05
N PHE A 21 2.86 -2.16 2.30
CA PHE A 21 1.68 -2.84 2.87
C PHE A 21 2.09 -4.00 3.79
N GLY A 22 2.99 -4.86 3.32
CA GLY A 22 3.39 -6.07 4.03
C GLY A 22 4.19 -5.81 5.30
N ILE A 23 4.98 -4.71 5.33
CA ILE A 23 5.86 -4.37 6.45
C ILE A 23 5.08 -4.13 7.77
N ILE A 24 3.82 -3.70 7.68
CA ILE A 24 2.97 -3.37 8.84
C ILE A 24 2.27 -4.62 9.40
N VAL A 25 2.01 -5.64 8.59
CA VAL A 25 1.19 -6.79 8.97
C VAL A 25 1.66 -7.48 10.26
N PRO A 26 2.94 -7.85 10.43
CA PRO A 26 3.39 -8.59 11.60
C PRO A 26 3.41 -7.78 12.89
N ILE A 27 3.52 -6.44 12.80
CA ILE A 27 3.65 -5.57 13.96
C ILE A 27 2.32 -4.99 14.44
N LEU A 28 1.26 -5.08 13.62
CA LEU A 28 -0.01 -4.39 13.86
C LEU A 28 -0.64 -4.74 15.23
N PRO A 29 -0.75 -6.03 15.65
CA PRO A 29 -1.34 -6.34 16.96
C PRO A 29 -0.54 -5.76 18.12
N GLN A 30 0.78 -5.86 18.09
CA GLN A 30 1.66 -5.32 19.14
C GLN A 30 1.60 -3.79 19.18
N PHE A 31 1.52 -3.15 18.03
CA PHE A 31 1.36 -1.70 17.93
C PHE A 31 0.02 -1.23 18.50
N LEU A 32 -1.06 -2.01 18.31
CA LEU A 32 -2.37 -1.74 18.91
C LEU A 32 -2.36 -1.89 20.43
N VAL A 33 -1.63 -2.86 20.98
CA VAL A 33 -1.41 -2.96 22.43
C VAL A 33 -0.75 -1.69 22.96
N LEU A 34 0.28 -1.20 22.28
CA LEU A 34 1.02 0.00 22.69
C LEU A 34 0.14 1.26 22.64
N VAL A 35 -0.56 1.49 21.53
CA VAL A 35 -1.30 2.73 21.29
C VAL A 35 -2.66 2.72 22.00
N GLY A 36 -3.32 1.56 22.04
CA GLY A 36 -4.66 1.40 22.63
C GLY A 36 -4.66 1.07 24.11
N GLN A 37 -3.50 0.70 24.67
CA GLN A 37 -3.37 0.19 26.05
C GLN A 37 -4.36 -0.95 26.35
N VAL A 38 -4.55 -1.84 25.39
CA VAL A 38 -5.48 -2.97 25.42
C VAL A 38 -4.72 -4.30 25.53
N SER A 39 -5.41 -5.36 25.90
CA SER A 39 -4.84 -6.71 25.90
C SER A 39 -4.53 -7.20 24.48
N LEU A 40 -3.65 -8.18 24.35
CA LEU A 40 -3.30 -8.78 23.04
C LEU A 40 -4.53 -9.40 22.35
N SER A 41 -5.47 -9.96 23.13
CA SER A 41 -6.73 -10.49 22.60
C SER A 41 -7.59 -9.41 21.96
N GLU A 42 -7.76 -8.28 22.65
CA GLU A 42 -8.50 -7.10 22.14
C GLU A 42 -7.77 -6.49 20.95
N ALA A 43 -6.44 -6.38 20.98
CA ALA A 43 -5.64 -5.88 19.87
C ALA A 43 -5.79 -6.76 18.62
N SER A 44 -5.90 -8.08 18.79
CA SER A 44 -6.16 -8.99 17.67
C SER A 44 -7.54 -8.75 17.03
N ALA A 45 -8.58 -8.55 17.85
CA ALA A 45 -9.91 -8.18 17.36
C ALA A 45 -9.90 -6.82 16.66
N LEU A 46 -9.25 -5.80 17.27
CA LEU A 46 -9.08 -4.47 16.68
C LEU A 46 -8.31 -4.51 15.34
N SER A 47 -7.32 -5.41 15.21
CA SER A 47 -6.64 -5.64 13.93
C SER A 47 -7.62 -6.09 12.84
N GLY A 48 -8.56 -6.97 13.18
CA GLY A 48 -9.64 -7.39 12.27
C GLY A 48 -10.51 -6.19 11.83
N TYR A 49 -10.92 -5.32 12.75
CA TYR A 49 -11.70 -4.13 12.41
C TYR A 49 -10.90 -3.13 11.56
N LEU A 50 -9.60 -2.97 11.80
CA LEU A 50 -8.72 -2.13 10.97
C LEU A 50 -8.56 -2.69 9.55
N ILE A 51 -8.42 -4.01 9.41
CA ILE A 51 -8.37 -4.68 8.10
C ILE A 51 -9.72 -4.53 7.40
N PHE A 52 -10.83 -4.69 8.12
CA PHE A 52 -12.18 -4.51 7.57
C PHE A 52 -12.41 -3.07 7.11
N SER A 53 -12.02 -2.07 7.91
CA SER A 53 -12.15 -0.65 7.53
C SER A 53 -11.36 -0.29 6.27
N TYR A 54 -10.17 -0.86 6.10
CA TYR A 54 -9.39 -0.79 4.86
C TYR A 54 -10.14 -1.45 3.70
N ALA A 55 -10.63 -2.68 3.89
CA ALA A 55 -11.26 -3.46 2.83
C ALA A 55 -12.55 -2.80 2.32
N ILE A 56 -13.39 -2.27 3.21
CA ILE A 56 -14.65 -1.61 2.83
C ILE A 56 -14.38 -0.31 2.06
N THR A 57 -13.42 0.50 2.51
CA THR A 57 -13.06 1.73 1.77
C THR A 57 -12.41 1.40 0.44
N ASN A 58 -11.55 0.39 0.36
CA ASN A 58 -11.01 -0.10 -0.89
C ASN A 58 -12.13 -0.52 -1.86
N PHE A 59 -13.08 -1.32 -1.40
CA PHE A 59 -14.20 -1.76 -2.22
C PHE A 59 -15.03 -0.59 -2.77
N LEU A 60 -15.38 0.37 -1.90
CA LEU A 60 -16.20 1.52 -2.29
C LEU A 60 -15.47 2.47 -3.25
N PHE A 61 -14.18 2.72 -3.04
CA PHE A 61 -13.42 3.72 -3.77
C PHE A 61 -12.63 3.16 -4.96
N ALA A 62 -12.37 1.85 -5.03
CA ALA A 62 -11.60 1.27 -6.14
C ALA A 62 -12.25 1.55 -7.49
N HIS A 63 -13.57 1.45 -7.59
CA HIS A 63 -14.31 1.72 -8.83
C HIS A 63 -14.29 3.21 -9.20
N LEU A 64 -14.46 4.10 -8.21
CA LEU A 64 -14.42 5.55 -8.42
C LEU A 64 -13.02 5.99 -8.89
N LEU A 65 -11.98 5.52 -8.25
CA LEU A 65 -10.60 5.83 -8.61
C LEU A 65 -10.20 5.22 -9.96
N GLY A 66 -10.74 4.05 -10.31
CA GLY A 66 -10.60 3.47 -11.64
C GLY A 66 -11.11 4.43 -12.71
N ASN A 67 -12.35 4.88 -12.59
CA ASN A 67 -12.97 5.82 -13.53
C ASN A 67 -12.25 7.18 -13.56
N LEU A 68 -11.82 7.69 -12.39
CA LEU A 68 -11.01 8.92 -12.33
C LEU A 68 -9.67 8.74 -13.05
N SER A 69 -9.05 7.57 -12.96
CA SER A 69 -7.77 7.30 -13.63
C SER A 69 -7.89 7.34 -15.15
N ASP A 70 -9.03 6.91 -15.67
CA ASP A 70 -9.31 6.98 -17.11
C ASP A 70 -9.54 8.42 -17.57
N ALA A 71 -10.20 9.26 -16.74
CA ALA A 71 -10.51 10.64 -17.08
C ALA A 71 -9.33 11.60 -16.92
N TYR A 72 -8.57 11.48 -15.82
CA TYR A 72 -7.48 12.44 -15.46
C TYR A 72 -6.07 11.94 -15.78
N GLY A 73 -5.96 10.72 -16.25
CA GLY A 73 -4.70 10.06 -16.60
C GLY A 73 -4.15 9.18 -15.47
N ARG A 74 -3.84 7.93 -15.84
CA ARG A 74 -3.44 6.87 -14.90
C ARG A 74 -2.22 7.22 -14.06
N LYS A 75 -1.17 7.80 -14.68
CA LYS A 75 0.05 8.17 -13.95
C LYS A 75 -0.20 9.23 -12.87
N ARG A 76 -1.01 10.26 -13.19
CA ARG A 76 -1.29 11.35 -12.24
C ARG A 76 -2.03 10.84 -11.01
N LEU A 77 -3.04 10.00 -11.24
CA LEU A 77 -3.81 9.46 -10.12
C LEU A 77 -3.00 8.44 -9.31
N LEU A 78 -2.12 7.65 -9.96
CA LEU A 78 -1.20 6.75 -9.29
C LEU A 78 -0.28 7.51 -8.32
N VAL A 79 0.35 8.59 -8.79
CA VAL A 79 1.24 9.45 -7.98
C VAL A 79 0.48 10.07 -6.81
N LEU A 80 -0.73 10.61 -7.05
CA LEU A 80 -1.57 11.17 -5.98
C LEU A 80 -1.95 10.10 -4.94
N SER A 81 -2.34 8.92 -5.39
CA SER A 81 -2.65 7.80 -4.50
C SER A 81 -1.46 7.39 -3.64
N LEU A 82 -0.26 7.31 -4.21
CA LEU A 82 0.97 7.01 -3.49
C LEU A 82 1.33 8.09 -2.47
N PHE A 83 1.09 9.35 -2.81
CA PHE A 83 1.32 10.46 -1.88
C PHE A 83 0.41 10.38 -0.65
N VAL A 84 -0.90 10.18 -0.86
CA VAL A 84 -1.87 10.01 0.25
C VAL A 84 -1.58 8.73 1.03
N TYR A 85 -1.18 7.65 0.35
CA TYR A 85 -0.75 6.41 0.97
C TYR A 85 0.45 6.62 1.91
N GLY A 86 1.49 7.34 1.46
CA GLY A 86 2.62 7.72 2.31
C GLY A 86 2.20 8.57 3.51
N GLY A 87 1.33 9.56 3.31
CA GLY A 87 0.78 10.38 4.38
C GLY A 87 -0.03 9.58 5.41
N SER A 88 -0.78 8.56 4.98
CA SER A 88 -1.53 7.68 5.88
C SER A 88 -0.61 6.84 6.78
N TYR A 89 0.55 6.42 6.26
CA TYR A 89 1.55 5.73 7.07
C TYR A 89 2.28 6.66 8.05
N LEU A 90 2.57 7.90 7.66
CA LEU A 90 3.08 8.90 8.60
C LEU A 90 2.08 9.13 9.75
N LEU A 91 0.80 9.34 9.42
CA LEU A 91 -0.25 9.49 10.43
C LEU A 91 -0.27 8.28 11.39
N SER A 92 -0.18 7.06 10.84
CA SER A 92 -0.15 5.84 11.65
C SER A 92 1.10 5.72 12.50
N GLY A 93 2.28 6.09 11.98
CA GLY A 93 3.56 6.08 12.72
C GLY A 93 3.56 7.04 13.91
N PHE A 94 2.94 8.21 13.77
CA PHE A 94 2.76 9.19 14.85
C PHE A 94 1.54 8.92 15.72
N ALA A 95 0.79 7.82 15.50
CA ALA A 95 -0.43 7.57 16.23
C ALA A 95 -0.19 7.47 17.74
N THR A 96 -1.00 8.19 18.50
CA THR A 96 -1.09 8.18 19.97
C THR A 96 -2.44 7.69 20.45
N ALA A 97 -3.39 7.49 19.53
CA ALA A 97 -4.74 7.01 19.82
C ALA A 97 -5.26 6.12 18.69
N LEU A 98 -6.16 5.19 19.01
CA LEU A 98 -6.71 4.21 18.06
C LEU A 98 -7.39 4.86 16.85
N TRP A 99 -8.10 5.98 17.04
CA TRP A 99 -8.79 6.66 15.93
C TRP A 99 -7.84 7.10 14.81
N MET A 100 -6.57 7.45 15.14
CA MET A 100 -5.59 7.82 14.13
C MET A 100 -5.22 6.61 13.25
N LEU A 101 -5.15 5.42 13.83
CA LEU A 101 -4.91 4.17 13.08
C LEU A 101 -6.09 3.83 12.18
N PHE A 102 -7.32 4.00 12.68
CA PHE A 102 -8.52 3.83 11.86
C PHE A 102 -8.54 4.82 10.69
N LEU A 103 -8.28 6.11 10.95
CA LEU A 103 -8.21 7.12 9.91
C LEU A 103 -7.11 6.78 8.88
N GLY A 104 -5.94 6.37 9.32
CA GLY A 104 -4.86 5.90 8.44
C GLY A 104 -5.31 4.72 7.56
N ARG A 105 -6.03 3.75 8.11
CA ARG A 105 -6.56 2.61 7.35
C ARG A 105 -7.65 3.00 6.36
N LEU A 106 -8.54 3.91 6.72
CA LEU A 106 -9.54 4.46 5.80
C LEU A 106 -8.86 5.17 4.62
N LEU A 107 -7.89 6.04 4.88
CA LEU A 107 -7.11 6.72 3.85
C LEU A 107 -6.35 5.75 2.95
N THR A 108 -5.69 4.74 3.55
CA THR A 108 -5.00 3.68 2.81
C THR A 108 -5.98 2.90 1.93
N GLY A 109 -7.17 2.59 2.43
CA GLY A 109 -8.22 1.90 1.67
C GLY A 109 -8.72 2.73 0.49
N ILE A 110 -8.97 4.02 0.67
CA ILE A 110 -9.34 4.94 -0.42
C ILE A 110 -8.28 4.92 -1.52
N THR A 111 -6.99 4.95 -1.17
CA THR A 111 -5.90 5.05 -2.15
C THR A 111 -5.39 3.70 -2.68
N SER A 112 -5.94 2.60 -2.21
CA SER A 112 -5.49 1.24 -2.59
C SER A 112 -5.82 0.84 -4.04
N ALA A 113 -6.53 1.68 -4.80
CA ALA A 113 -6.69 1.54 -6.24
C ALA A 113 -5.34 1.55 -7.02
N THR A 114 -4.22 1.84 -6.35
CA THR A 114 -2.87 1.79 -6.91
C THR A 114 -2.61 0.50 -7.70
N TYR A 115 -2.99 -0.67 -7.15
CA TYR A 115 -2.81 -1.95 -7.84
C TYR A 115 -3.73 -2.09 -9.06
N ALA A 116 -4.99 -1.65 -8.97
CA ALA A 116 -5.92 -1.65 -10.09
C ALA A 116 -5.47 -0.70 -11.21
N ILE A 117 -5.02 0.51 -10.86
CA ILE A 117 -4.48 1.49 -11.82
C ILE A 117 -3.19 0.96 -12.46
N ALA A 118 -2.32 0.30 -11.71
CA ALA A 118 -1.11 -0.33 -12.22
C ALA A 118 -1.43 -1.42 -13.27
N ASN A 119 -2.39 -2.30 -12.97
CA ASN A 119 -2.86 -3.31 -13.92
C ASN A 119 -3.43 -2.66 -15.20
N ALA A 120 -4.25 -1.62 -15.05
CA ALA A 120 -4.81 -0.91 -16.17
C ALA A 120 -3.72 -0.23 -17.02
N LEU A 121 -2.70 0.39 -16.39
CA LEU A 121 -1.58 1.00 -17.11
C LEU A 121 -0.76 -0.06 -17.88
N ILE A 122 -0.54 -1.25 -17.30
CA ILE A 122 0.09 -2.36 -18.01
C ILE A 122 -0.76 -2.83 -19.19
N ALA A 123 -2.08 -2.92 -19.02
CA ALA A 123 -2.98 -3.28 -20.13
C ALA A 123 -2.87 -2.30 -21.30
N ASP A 124 -2.73 -1.00 -21.03
CA ASP A 124 -2.65 0.07 -22.04
C ASP A 124 -1.31 0.07 -22.80
N VAL A 125 -0.21 -0.31 -22.16
CA VAL A 125 1.13 -0.26 -22.77
C VAL A 125 1.56 -1.60 -23.37
N SER A 126 0.83 -2.68 -23.10
CA SER A 126 1.16 -4.04 -23.58
C SER A 126 0.56 -4.32 -24.94
N THR A 127 1.33 -5.01 -25.79
CA THR A 127 0.80 -5.63 -27.00
C THR A 127 0.11 -6.97 -26.65
N PRO A 128 -0.76 -7.52 -27.52
CA PRO A 128 -1.34 -8.84 -27.29
C PRO A 128 -0.30 -9.93 -26.98
N GLU A 129 0.87 -9.85 -27.64
CA GLU A 129 1.97 -10.81 -27.53
C GLU A 129 2.69 -10.72 -26.18
N ASP A 130 2.88 -9.48 -25.65
CA ASP A 130 3.63 -9.21 -24.42
C ASP A 130 2.74 -9.20 -23.17
N LYS A 131 1.43 -9.17 -23.35
CA LYS A 131 0.47 -8.92 -22.26
C LYS A 131 0.59 -9.92 -21.12
N ALA A 132 0.64 -11.20 -21.42
CA ALA A 132 0.76 -12.25 -20.40
C ALA A 132 2.08 -12.12 -19.61
N GLN A 133 3.19 -11.83 -20.28
CA GLN A 133 4.49 -11.62 -19.64
C GLN A 133 4.50 -10.40 -18.73
N ASN A 134 3.93 -9.27 -19.17
CA ASN A 134 3.90 -8.04 -18.41
C ASN A 134 3.02 -8.15 -17.16
N PHE A 135 1.87 -8.82 -17.23
CA PHE A 135 1.07 -9.14 -16.06
C PHE A 135 1.79 -10.13 -15.13
N GLY A 136 2.52 -11.09 -15.68
CA GLY A 136 3.38 -11.99 -14.90
C GLY A 136 4.43 -11.24 -14.08
N LEU A 137 5.07 -10.21 -14.65
CA LEU A 137 6.02 -9.35 -13.93
C LEU A 137 5.36 -8.60 -12.76
N LEU A 138 4.13 -8.09 -12.94
CA LEU A 138 3.38 -7.49 -11.83
C LEU A 138 3.08 -8.51 -10.72
N GLY A 139 2.70 -9.73 -11.09
CA GLY A 139 2.48 -10.81 -10.14
C GLY A 139 3.74 -11.15 -9.34
N VAL A 140 4.88 -11.21 -10.00
CA VAL A 140 6.19 -11.43 -9.34
C VAL A 140 6.54 -10.27 -8.41
N ALA A 141 6.36 -9.01 -8.85
CA ALA A 141 6.62 -7.84 -8.03
C ALA A 141 5.73 -7.81 -6.78
N PHE A 142 4.45 -8.12 -6.93
CA PHE A 142 3.51 -8.26 -5.82
C PHE A 142 3.92 -9.37 -4.86
N GLY A 143 4.19 -10.58 -5.38
CA GLY A 143 4.59 -11.73 -4.55
C GLY A 143 5.88 -11.51 -3.79
N LEU A 144 6.92 -10.96 -4.45
CA LEU A 144 8.18 -10.61 -3.80
C LEU A 144 8.00 -9.53 -2.73
N GLY A 145 7.20 -8.50 -3.02
CA GLY A 145 6.90 -7.46 -2.04
C GLY A 145 6.17 -8.01 -0.82
N PHE A 146 5.27 -8.97 -1.01
CA PHE A 146 4.53 -9.63 0.07
C PHE A 146 5.37 -10.59 0.91
N ILE A 147 6.51 -11.06 0.40
CA ILE A 147 7.50 -11.84 1.16
C ILE A 147 8.46 -10.90 1.89
N VAL A 148 9.03 -9.93 1.17
CA VAL A 148 10.04 -9.00 1.71
C VAL A 148 9.44 -8.07 2.77
N GLY A 149 8.21 -7.60 2.56
CA GLY A 149 7.53 -6.67 3.48
C GLY A 149 7.44 -7.20 4.90
N PRO A 150 6.76 -8.33 5.17
CA PRO A 150 6.65 -8.89 6.51
C PRO A 150 8.01 -9.25 7.13
N ALA A 151 8.97 -9.74 6.34
CA ALA A 151 10.31 -10.05 6.84
C ALA A 151 11.01 -8.79 7.36
N LEU A 152 11.00 -7.70 6.58
CA LEU A 152 11.52 -6.40 7.03
C LEU A 152 10.73 -5.84 8.21
N GLY A 153 9.41 -5.96 8.19
CA GLY A 153 8.53 -5.48 9.25
C GLY A 153 8.82 -6.14 10.60
N GLY A 154 9.02 -7.46 10.60
CA GLY A 154 9.40 -8.19 11.81
C GLY A 154 10.78 -7.77 12.36
N ILE A 155 11.78 -7.67 11.49
CA ILE A 155 13.15 -7.29 11.89
C ILE A 155 13.18 -5.84 12.42
N ILE A 156 12.62 -4.91 11.67
CA ILE A 156 12.65 -3.48 12.01
C ILE A 156 11.76 -3.20 13.23
N GLY A 157 10.57 -3.83 13.27
CA GLY A 157 9.64 -3.68 14.38
C GLY A 157 10.17 -4.23 15.72
N ALA A 158 11.13 -5.16 15.67
CA ALA A 158 11.82 -5.63 16.87
C ALA A 158 12.75 -4.56 17.50
N TRP A 159 13.26 -3.60 16.71
CA TRP A 159 14.08 -2.48 17.23
C TRP A 159 13.18 -1.31 17.66
N ASP A 160 12.27 -0.90 16.79
CA ASP A 160 11.27 0.14 17.07
C ASP A 160 9.97 -0.19 16.35
N ILE A 161 8.91 -0.39 17.09
CA ILE A 161 7.59 -0.77 16.58
C ILE A 161 6.97 0.29 15.66
N ARG A 162 7.43 1.56 15.74
CA ARG A 162 6.97 2.68 14.89
C ARG A 162 7.79 2.81 13.61
N ALA A 163 9.03 2.35 13.59
CA ALA A 163 9.94 2.47 12.46
C ALA A 163 9.39 1.87 11.16
N PRO A 164 8.70 0.71 11.13
CA PRO A 164 8.09 0.17 9.93
C PRO A 164 7.11 1.11 9.24
N PHE A 165 6.34 1.90 10.00
CA PHE A 165 5.41 2.89 9.44
C PHE A 165 6.16 4.02 8.73
N PHE A 166 7.22 4.53 9.32
CA PHE A 166 8.04 5.59 8.71
C PHE A 166 8.78 5.11 7.47
N ILE A 167 9.25 3.86 7.47
CA ILE A 167 9.88 3.24 6.30
C ILE A 167 8.87 3.06 5.19
N ALA A 168 7.67 2.54 5.49
CA ALA A 168 6.60 2.40 4.49
C ALA A 168 6.21 3.76 3.89
N ALA A 169 6.11 4.81 4.72
CA ALA A 169 5.87 6.18 4.25
C ALA A 169 7.00 6.67 3.34
N GLY A 170 8.26 6.47 3.73
CA GLY A 170 9.43 6.84 2.94
C GLY A 170 9.46 6.14 1.58
N LEU A 171 9.21 4.83 1.54
CA LEU A 171 9.11 4.06 0.30
C LEU A 171 8.00 4.60 -0.61
N ALA A 172 6.83 4.94 -0.04
CA ALA A 172 5.73 5.51 -0.78
C ALA A 172 6.10 6.88 -1.38
N PHE A 173 6.73 7.78 -0.61
CA PHE A 173 7.16 9.10 -1.12
C PHE A 173 8.28 9.00 -2.14
N ILE A 174 9.27 8.11 -1.95
CA ILE A 174 10.30 7.86 -2.96
C ILE A 174 9.64 7.40 -4.26
N ASN A 175 8.64 6.54 -4.17
CA ASN A 175 7.89 6.03 -5.32
C ASN A 175 7.10 7.13 -6.04
N THR A 176 6.66 8.19 -5.35
CA THR A 176 6.01 9.35 -6.00
C THR A 176 6.96 10.21 -6.82
N LEU A 177 8.26 10.20 -6.48
CA LEU A 177 9.28 11.00 -7.15
C LEU A 177 9.83 10.32 -8.41
N TYR A 178 9.66 9.02 -8.51
CA TYR A 178 10.10 8.19 -9.64
C TYR A 178 9.06 8.16 -10.75
#